data_faa62405049356ece378c7336fc757af
#
_entry.id   faa62405049356ece378c7336fc757af
#
_cell.length_a   1.000
_cell.length_b   1.000
_cell.length_c   1.000
_cell.angle_alpha   90.00
_cell.angle_beta   90.00
_cell.angle_gamma   90.00
#
_symmetry.space_group_name_H-M   'P 1'
#
loop_
_entity.id
_entity.type
_entity.pdbx_description
1 polymer ?
#
loop_
_entity_poly.entity_id
_entity_poly.type
_entity_poly.pdbx_seq_one_letter_code
_entity_poly.pdbx_strand_id
1 'polypeptide(L)'
;MAYPDDLLSENEQVIVHSHPHAKMLIGPVIGLLVTLGVGIWLVTLAGDAPAPWDGVARIAIGVVAVVLIIWFFLVPLIRWRTTHFIVTTDRLIVREGVIKRTGIDIPLGRISSVQFEHGLVDRIFGCGTLVVESASDEPLRFDDIPRVERVHTMIYRQVNDNPYDDFPGEQGPQPHGRGVR
;
A
#
# COMPACT_ATOMS: atom_id res chain seq x y z
N MET A 1 1.38 1.82 -15.48
CA MET A 1 0.20 1.74 -16.36
C MET A 1 -0.87 2.59 -15.72
N ALA A 2 -1.53 3.48 -16.45
CA ALA A 2 -2.65 4.22 -15.93
C ALA A 2 -3.77 3.25 -15.53
N TYR A 3 -4.52 3.57 -14.48
CA TYR A 3 -5.72 2.84 -14.11
C TYR A 3 -6.70 2.95 -15.28
N PRO A 4 -7.33 1.86 -15.75
CA PRO A 4 -8.28 1.94 -16.85
C PRO A 4 -9.47 2.82 -16.43
N ASP A 5 -9.67 3.91 -17.13
CA ASP A 5 -10.77 4.85 -16.90
C ASP A 5 -12.16 4.17 -17.07
N ASP A 6 -12.16 3.02 -17.74
CA ASP A 6 -13.37 2.21 -17.98
C ASP A 6 -14.02 1.60 -16.70
N LEU A 7 -13.31 1.65 -15.55
CA LEU A 7 -13.83 1.12 -14.28
C LEU A 7 -14.39 2.21 -13.35
N LEU A 8 -14.35 3.47 -13.77
CA LEU A 8 -14.91 4.58 -13.03
C LEU A 8 -16.41 4.72 -13.35
N SER A 9 -17.22 5.08 -12.34
CA SER A 9 -18.62 5.42 -12.53
C SER A 9 -18.76 6.75 -13.28
N GLU A 10 -19.92 7.00 -13.89
CA GLU A 10 -20.23 8.30 -14.50
C GLU A 10 -20.10 9.41 -13.43
N ASN A 11 -19.25 10.40 -13.66
CA ASN A 11 -18.88 11.50 -12.76
C ASN A 11 -17.89 11.16 -11.62
N GLU A 12 -17.36 9.94 -11.52
CA GLU A 12 -16.35 9.58 -10.55
C GLU A 12 -14.97 10.12 -11.00
N GLN A 13 -14.30 10.89 -10.13
CA GLN A 13 -12.99 11.47 -10.42
C GLN A 13 -11.92 10.88 -9.50
N VAL A 14 -10.74 10.62 -10.08
CA VAL A 14 -9.57 10.19 -9.30
C VAL A 14 -8.96 11.40 -8.61
N ILE A 15 -8.97 11.40 -7.28
CA ILE A 15 -8.36 12.46 -6.45
C ILE A 15 -6.89 12.17 -6.19
N VAL A 16 -6.58 10.91 -5.86
CA VAL A 16 -5.22 10.45 -5.58
C VAL A 16 -4.99 9.13 -6.26
N HIS A 17 -3.91 9.05 -7.02
CA HIS A 17 -3.36 7.79 -7.52
C HIS A 17 -1.92 7.68 -7.01
N SER A 18 -1.67 6.70 -6.17
CA SER A 18 -0.38 6.49 -5.55
C SER A 18 0.07 5.04 -5.67
N HIS A 19 1.39 4.86 -5.75
CA HIS A 19 2.05 3.57 -5.58
C HIS A 19 2.67 3.51 -4.18
N PRO A 20 2.79 2.34 -3.58
CA PRO A 20 3.53 2.18 -2.34
C PRO A 20 4.96 2.74 -2.47
N HIS A 21 5.47 3.31 -1.40
CA HIS A 21 6.79 3.94 -1.41
C HIS A 21 7.89 2.90 -1.66
N ALA A 22 8.94 3.29 -2.40
CA ALA A 22 10.08 2.42 -2.73
C ALA A 22 10.83 1.89 -1.50
N LYS A 23 10.56 2.41 -0.29
CA LYS A 23 11.05 1.89 0.99
C LYS A 23 10.79 0.38 1.14
N MET A 24 9.67 -0.12 0.62
CA MET A 24 9.33 -1.54 0.61
C MET A 24 10.40 -2.41 -0.07
N LEU A 25 11.20 -1.83 -0.98
CA LEU A 25 12.26 -2.55 -1.70
C LEU A 25 13.58 -2.60 -0.94
N ILE A 26 13.75 -1.86 0.15
CA ILE A 26 15.02 -1.84 0.92
C ILE A 26 15.37 -3.25 1.41
N GLY A 27 14.42 -3.95 2.03
CA GLY A 27 14.62 -5.33 2.47
C GLY A 27 15.01 -6.28 1.34
N PRO A 28 14.23 -6.37 0.26
CA PRO A 28 14.58 -7.13 -0.94
C PRO A 28 15.94 -6.79 -1.55
N VAL A 29 16.33 -5.52 -1.62
CA VAL A 29 17.66 -5.11 -2.13
C VAL A 29 18.78 -5.59 -1.22
N ILE A 30 18.62 -5.46 0.10
CA ILE A 30 19.60 -6.00 1.07
C ILE A 30 19.68 -7.53 0.91
N GLY A 31 18.55 -8.22 0.81
CA GLY A 31 18.50 -9.66 0.56
C GLY A 31 19.25 -10.07 -0.72
N LEU A 32 19.07 -9.30 -1.79
CA LEU A 32 19.79 -9.51 -3.05
C LEU A 32 21.31 -9.37 -2.86
N LEU A 33 21.77 -8.29 -2.19
CA LEU A 33 23.19 -8.05 -1.97
C LEU A 33 23.82 -9.14 -1.09
N VAL A 34 23.12 -9.58 -0.03
CA VAL A 34 23.56 -10.68 0.83
C VAL A 34 23.65 -11.98 0.04
N THR A 35 22.60 -12.30 -0.76
CA THR A 35 22.59 -13.52 -1.57
C THR A 35 23.75 -13.54 -2.57
N LEU A 36 24.02 -12.41 -3.25
CA LEU A 36 25.15 -12.28 -4.16
C LEU A 36 26.49 -12.41 -3.43
N GLY A 37 26.67 -11.72 -2.32
CA GLY A 37 27.92 -11.76 -1.54
C GLY A 37 28.24 -13.17 -1.01
N VAL A 38 27.23 -13.81 -0.38
CA VAL A 38 27.37 -15.19 0.12
C VAL A 38 27.56 -16.18 -1.03
N GLY A 39 26.81 -16.02 -2.13
CA GLY A 39 26.92 -16.88 -3.31
C GLY A 39 28.33 -16.82 -3.91
N ILE A 40 28.90 -15.63 -4.12
CA ILE A 40 30.25 -15.45 -4.63
C ILE A 40 31.26 -16.09 -3.68
N TRP A 41 31.13 -15.84 -2.37
CA TRP A 41 32.01 -16.42 -1.37
C TRP A 41 31.98 -17.95 -1.35
N LEU A 42 30.79 -18.57 -1.43
CA LEU A 42 30.65 -20.01 -1.50
C LEU A 42 31.23 -20.60 -2.80
N VAL A 43 31.09 -19.91 -3.94
CA VAL A 43 31.69 -20.32 -5.21
C VAL A 43 33.22 -20.33 -5.13
N THR A 44 33.85 -19.36 -4.44
CA THR A 44 35.29 -19.37 -4.22
C THR A 44 35.75 -20.56 -3.38
N LEU A 45 35.04 -20.85 -2.28
CA LEU A 45 35.31 -22.03 -1.45
C LEU A 45 35.13 -23.35 -2.20
N ALA A 46 34.09 -23.44 -3.06
CA ALA A 46 33.84 -24.64 -3.87
C ALA A 46 34.95 -24.87 -4.92
N GLY A 47 35.73 -23.84 -5.25
CA GLY A 47 36.87 -23.96 -6.15
C GLY A 47 38.02 -24.82 -5.62
N ASP A 48 38.13 -24.96 -4.30
CA ASP A 48 39.16 -25.77 -3.63
C ASP A 48 38.72 -27.24 -3.47
N ALA A 49 37.52 -27.61 -3.90
CA ALA A 49 37.04 -28.98 -3.82
C ALA A 49 37.71 -29.88 -4.89
N PRO A 50 37.95 -31.18 -4.58
CA PRO A 50 38.52 -32.08 -5.56
C PRO A 50 37.53 -32.37 -6.69
N ALA A 51 38.09 -32.51 -7.92
CA ALA A 51 37.29 -32.89 -9.09
C ALA A 51 36.67 -34.31 -8.90
N PRO A 52 35.44 -34.51 -9.38
CA PRO A 52 34.55 -33.66 -10.17
C PRO A 52 33.58 -32.80 -9.36
N TRP A 53 33.70 -32.73 -8.03
CA TRP A 53 32.73 -32.12 -7.11
C TRP A 53 32.74 -30.59 -7.16
N ASP A 54 33.86 -29.97 -7.57
CA ASP A 54 33.98 -28.51 -7.70
C ASP A 54 32.94 -27.93 -8.68
N GLY A 55 32.79 -28.56 -9.86
CA GLY A 55 31.80 -28.14 -10.85
C GLY A 55 30.37 -28.32 -10.40
N VAL A 56 30.06 -29.46 -9.78
CA VAL A 56 28.71 -29.76 -9.26
C VAL A 56 28.33 -28.78 -8.16
N ALA A 57 29.26 -28.49 -7.23
CA ALA A 57 29.03 -27.55 -6.13
C ALA A 57 28.74 -26.13 -6.65
N ARG A 58 29.52 -25.63 -7.62
CA ARG A 58 29.32 -24.30 -8.21
C ARG A 58 27.93 -24.18 -8.89
N ILE A 59 27.53 -25.21 -9.65
CA ILE A 59 26.20 -25.24 -10.29
C ILE A 59 25.12 -25.25 -9.21
N ALA A 60 25.23 -26.07 -8.18
CA ALA A 60 24.25 -26.14 -7.10
C ALA A 60 24.11 -24.79 -6.37
N ILE A 61 25.23 -24.14 -6.04
CA ILE A 61 25.25 -22.80 -5.42
C ILE A 61 24.56 -21.79 -6.34
N GLY A 62 24.87 -21.82 -7.65
CA GLY A 62 24.25 -20.93 -8.64
C GLY A 62 22.74 -21.12 -8.72
N VAL A 63 22.26 -22.35 -8.77
CA VAL A 63 20.82 -22.64 -8.79
C VAL A 63 20.12 -22.14 -7.52
N VAL A 64 20.69 -22.42 -6.36
CA VAL A 64 20.13 -21.94 -5.07
C VAL A 64 20.11 -20.41 -5.04
N ALA A 65 21.19 -19.75 -5.44
CA ALA A 65 21.24 -18.28 -5.49
C ALA A 65 20.16 -17.69 -6.42
N VAL A 66 19.95 -18.27 -7.61
CA VAL A 66 18.90 -17.83 -8.54
C VAL A 66 17.52 -17.99 -7.92
N VAL A 67 17.24 -19.12 -7.27
CA VAL A 67 15.94 -19.34 -6.59
C VAL A 67 15.73 -18.32 -5.47
N LEU A 68 16.76 -18.04 -4.67
CA LEU A 68 16.69 -17.04 -3.59
C LEU A 68 16.48 -15.62 -4.14
N ILE A 69 17.16 -15.26 -5.24
CA ILE A 69 16.98 -13.95 -5.89
C ILE A 69 15.55 -13.80 -6.42
N ILE A 70 15.01 -14.83 -7.06
CA ILE A 70 13.63 -14.80 -7.55
C ILE A 70 12.67 -14.61 -6.37
N TRP A 71 12.84 -15.37 -5.30
CA TRP A 71 11.94 -15.36 -4.16
C TRP A 71 12.03 -14.08 -3.32
N PHE A 72 13.25 -13.64 -2.99
CA PHE A 72 13.45 -12.51 -2.06
C PHE A 72 13.51 -11.15 -2.76
N PHE A 73 13.79 -11.10 -4.05
CA PHE A 73 13.90 -9.84 -4.78
C PHE A 73 12.85 -9.70 -5.87
N LEU A 74 12.75 -10.66 -6.78
CA LEU A 74 11.88 -10.52 -7.96
C LEU A 74 10.40 -10.52 -7.57
N VAL A 75 9.97 -11.42 -6.68
CA VAL A 75 8.57 -11.49 -6.24
C VAL A 75 8.13 -10.19 -5.52
N PRO A 76 8.84 -9.65 -4.53
CA PRO A 76 8.50 -8.38 -3.92
C PRO A 76 8.56 -7.19 -4.89
N LEU A 77 9.51 -7.18 -5.83
CA LEU A 77 9.62 -6.14 -6.85
C LEU A 77 8.39 -6.09 -7.75
N ILE A 78 7.93 -7.27 -8.19
CA ILE A 78 6.74 -7.38 -9.04
C ILE A 78 5.51 -6.96 -8.22
N ARG A 79 5.41 -7.41 -6.97
CA ARG A 79 4.31 -7.04 -6.06
C ARG A 79 4.24 -5.52 -5.87
N TRP A 80 5.37 -4.87 -5.60
CA TRP A 80 5.45 -3.42 -5.48
C TRP A 80 4.96 -2.71 -6.76
N ARG A 81 5.35 -3.20 -7.94
CA ARG A 81 4.94 -2.63 -9.23
C ARG A 81 3.45 -2.77 -9.54
N THR A 82 2.81 -3.79 -8.97
CA THR A 82 1.41 -4.13 -9.26
C THR A 82 0.43 -3.67 -8.19
N THR A 83 0.91 -3.08 -7.10
CA THR A 83 0.06 -2.50 -6.07
C THR A 83 -0.27 -1.06 -6.44
N HIS A 84 -1.57 -0.76 -6.51
CA HIS A 84 -2.12 0.56 -6.76
C HIS A 84 -3.07 0.96 -5.65
N PHE A 85 -2.89 2.19 -5.14
CA PHE A 85 -3.75 2.81 -4.15
C PHE A 85 -4.41 4.03 -4.81
N ILE A 86 -5.74 4.02 -4.90
CA ILE A 86 -6.51 5.03 -5.62
C ILE A 86 -7.62 5.52 -4.72
N VAL A 87 -7.74 6.83 -4.57
CA VAL A 87 -8.85 7.50 -3.91
C VAL A 87 -9.63 8.25 -4.98
N THR A 88 -10.92 7.97 -5.06
CA THR A 88 -11.85 8.68 -5.93
C THR A 88 -12.80 9.55 -5.10
N THR A 89 -13.70 10.25 -5.77
CA THR A 89 -14.78 11.02 -5.13
C THR A 89 -15.76 10.16 -4.35
N ASP A 90 -15.91 8.88 -4.72
CA ASP A 90 -16.98 8.02 -4.20
C ASP A 90 -16.47 6.84 -3.37
N ARG A 91 -15.25 6.37 -3.64
CA ARG A 91 -14.68 5.17 -3.02
C ARG A 91 -13.16 5.19 -2.92
N LEU A 92 -12.67 4.39 -1.98
CA LEU A 92 -11.26 4.00 -1.87
C LEU A 92 -11.06 2.67 -2.60
N ILE A 93 -10.16 2.64 -3.57
CA ILE A 93 -9.86 1.46 -4.38
C ILE A 93 -8.42 1.04 -4.12
N VAL A 94 -8.23 -0.20 -3.68
CA VAL A 94 -6.92 -0.81 -3.55
C VAL A 94 -6.86 -2.05 -4.39
N ARG A 95 -5.86 -2.15 -5.24
CA ARG A 95 -5.63 -3.29 -6.11
C ARG A 95 -4.23 -3.82 -5.86
N GLU A 96 -4.15 -5.10 -5.55
CA GLU A 96 -2.90 -5.80 -5.30
C GLU A 96 -2.83 -7.11 -6.09
N GLY A 97 -1.63 -7.49 -6.48
CA GLY A 97 -1.31 -8.83 -6.97
C GLY A 97 -1.06 -8.93 -8.46
N VAL A 98 -0.27 -9.97 -8.80
CA VAL A 98 0.18 -10.31 -10.16
C VAL A 98 -0.62 -11.47 -10.71
N ILE A 99 -0.61 -12.60 -9.99
CA ILE A 99 -1.26 -13.86 -10.39
C ILE A 99 -2.68 -13.90 -9.84
N LYS A 100 -2.82 -13.66 -8.52
CA LYS A 100 -4.12 -13.47 -7.87
C LYS A 100 -4.32 -11.97 -7.65
N ARG A 101 -5.24 -11.38 -8.36
CA ARG A 101 -5.61 -9.98 -8.18
C ARG A 101 -6.63 -9.89 -7.05
N THR A 102 -6.26 -9.20 -5.99
CA THR A 102 -7.18 -8.86 -4.90
C THR A 102 -7.51 -7.38 -5.02
N GLY A 103 -8.79 -7.06 -4.98
CA GLY A 103 -9.26 -5.68 -4.99
C GLY A 103 -10.16 -5.44 -3.80
N ILE A 104 -9.95 -4.32 -3.13
CA ILE A 104 -10.81 -3.83 -2.05
C ILE A 104 -11.37 -2.50 -2.52
N ASP A 105 -12.67 -2.39 -2.57
CA ASP A 105 -13.40 -1.17 -2.91
C ASP A 105 -14.24 -0.78 -1.69
N ILE A 106 -13.93 0.36 -1.08
CA ILE A 106 -14.62 0.85 0.12
C ILE A 106 -15.31 2.15 -0.26
N PRO A 107 -16.66 2.19 -0.29
CA PRO A 107 -17.39 3.44 -0.45
C PRO A 107 -17.03 4.42 0.67
N LEU A 108 -16.76 5.69 0.35
CA LEU A 108 -16.37 6.70 1.33
C LEU A 108 -17.44 6.89 2.42
N GLY A 109 -18.71 6.78 2.07
CA GLY A 109 -19.83 6.85 3.04
C GLY A 109 -19.90 5.66 4.02
N ARG A 110 -19.06 4.63 3.87
CA ARG A 110 -18.94 3.52 4.84
C ARG A 110 -17.71 3.62 5.70
N ILE A 111 -16.88 4.63 5.51
CA ILE A 111 -15.68 4.86 6.32
C ILE A 111 -16.13 5.57 7.61
N SER A 112 -15.88 4.92 8.74
CA SER A 112 -16.20 5.45 10.07
C SER A 112 -15.04 6.24 10.67
N SER A 113 -13.81 5.83 10.39
CA SER A 113 -12.60 6.49 10.90
C SER A 113 -11.43 6.32 9.94
N VAL A 114 -10.61 7.34 9.82
CA VAL A 114 -9.35 7.30 9.09
C VAL A 114 -8.24 7.76 10.01
N GLN A 115 -7.24 6.92 10.20
CA GLN A 115 -6.08 7.21 11.05
C GLN A 115 -4.80 7.03 10.22
N PHE A 116 -3.73 7.69 10.61
CA PHE A 116 -2.43 7.45 10.03
C PHE A 116 -1.39 7.20 11.12
N GLU A 117 -0.44 6.34 10.82
CA GLU A 117 0.66 5.99 11.70
C GLU A 117 1.99 6.28 11.01
N HIS A 118 2.93 6.86 11.74
CA HIS A 118 4.29 7.05 11.28
C HIS A 118 5.27 6.27 12.17
N GLY A 119 5.96 5.31 11.58
CA GLY A 119 7.15 4.73 12.18
C GLY A 119 8.35 5.71 12.11
N LEU A 120 9.40 5.45 12.88
CA LEU A 120 10.63 6.25 12.81
C LEU A 120 11.25 6.25 11.41
N VAL A 121 11.25 5.10 10.75
CA VAL A 121 11.74 4.94 9.38
C VAL A 121 10.82 5.64 8.38
N ASP A 122 9.51 5.56 8.59
CA ASP A 122 8.51 6.19 7.74
C ASP A 122 8.65 7.71 7.70
N ARG A 123 8.97 8.30 8.84
CA ARG A 123 9.19 9.74 8.97
C ARG A 123 10.39 10.22 8.16
N ILE A 124 11.48 9.41 8.10
CA ILE A 124 12.67 9.74 7.31
C ILE A 124 12.35 9.70 5.81
N PHE A 125 11.55 8.73 5.37
CA PHE A 125 11.19 8.56 3.94
C PHE A 125 9.94 9.34 3.53
N GLY A 126 9.25 10.02 4.45
CA GLY A 126 8.03 10.78 4.15
C GLY A 126 6.86 9.91 3.73
N CYS A 127 6.76 8.70 4.25
CA CYS A 127 5.66 7.76 4.06
C CYS A 127 5.02 7.38 5.40
N GLY A 128 3.97 6.57 5.38
CA GLY A 128 3.32 6.07 6.58
C GLY A 128 2.27 5.02 6.27
N THR A 129 1.64 4.51 7.31
CA THR A 129 0.54 3.55 7.24
C THR A 129 -0.77 4.30 7.40
N LEU A 130 -1.71 4.09 6.48
CA LEU A 130 -3.08 4.56 6.60
C LEU A 130 -3.94 3.42 7.15
N VAL A 131 -4.68 3.70 8.21
CA VAL A 131 -5.63 2.77 8.81
C VAL A 131 -7.03 3.29 8.56
N VAL A 132 -7.84 2.50 7.86
CA VAL A 132 -9.22 2.84 7.52
C VAL A 132 -10.15 1.88 8.23
N GLU A 133 -10.99 2.42 9.10
CA GLU A 133 -12.06 1.69 9.75
C GLU A 133 -13.34 1.88 8.96
N SER A 134 -13.95 0.79 8.60
CA SER A 134 -15.26 0.75 7.94
C SER A 134 -16.26 0.07 8.86
N ALA A 135 -17.53 0.10 8.51
CA ALA A 135 -18.59 -0.60 9.23
C ALA A 135 -18.40 -2.15 9.30
N SER A 136 -17.36 -2.69 8.68
CA SER A 136 -16.91 -4.08 8.84
C SER A 136 -15.94 -4.16 10.03
N ASP A 137 -16.01 -5.25 10.81
CA ASP A 137 -15.37 -5.41 12.12
C ASP A 137 -13.83 -5.34 12.15
N GLU A 138 -13.14 -5.32 11.01
CA GLU A 138 -11.68 -5.34 10.95
C GLU A 138 -11.12 -4.09 10.26
N PRO A 139 -10.22 -3.32 10.95
CA PRO A 139 -9.58 -2.15 10.37
C PRO A 139 -8.65 -2.56 9.21
N LEU A 140 -8.75 -1.88 8.08
CA LEU A 140 -7.90 -2.10 6.93
C LEU A 140 -6.65 -1.22 7.03
N ARG A 141 -5.48 -1.83 6.91
CA ARG A 141 -4.18 -1.17 6.99
C ARG A 141 -3.51 -1.14 5.63
N PHE A 142 -3.08 0.05 5.23
CA PHE A 142 -2.38 0.30 3.97
C PHE A 142 -1.01 0.90 4.28
N ASP A 143 0.02 0.07 4.12
CA ASP A 143 1.39 0.45 4.46
C ASP A 143 2.08 1.20 3.32
N ASP A 144 3.15 1.93 3.67
CA ASP A 144 4.07 2.58 2.74
C ASP A 144 3.41 3.62 1.80
N ILE A 145 2.36 4.31 2.27
CA ILE A 145 1.71 5.37 1.49
C ILE A 145 2.57 6.64 1.54
N PRO A 146 2.99 7.16 0.37
CA PRO A 146 3.73 8.42 0.30
C PRO A 146 2.86 9.58 0.78
N ARG A 147 3.45 10.48 1.60
CA ARG A 147 2.76 11.66 2.14
C ARG A 147 1.40 11.33 2.78
N VAL A 148 1.36 10.31 3.62
CA VAL A 148 0.13 9.77 4.22
C VAL A 148 -0.73 10.85 4.89
N GLU A 149 -0.14 11.88 5.51
CA GLU A 149 -0.87 13.00 6.12
C GLU A 149 -1.72 13.77 5.10
N ARG A 150 -1.17 13.98 3.88
CA ARG A 150 -1.91 14.64 2.80
C ARG A 150 -3.06 13.77 2.31
N VAL A 151 -2.81 12.47 2.14
CA VAL A 151 -3.84 11.50 1.73
C VAL A 151 -4.94 11.42 2.79
N HIS A 152 -4.58 11.32 4.07
CA HIS A 152 -5.51 11.37 5.20
C HIS A 152 -6.38 12.64 5.15
N THR A 153 -5.77 13.82 5.01
CA THR A 153 -6.52 15.09 4.95
C THR A 153 -7.49 15.14 3.78
N MET A 154 -7.09 14.60 2.61
CA MET A 154 -7.97 14.57 1.43
C MET A 154 -9.17 13.63 1.65
N ILE A 155 -8.93 12.42 2.16
CA ILE A 155 -10.01 11.47 2.47
C ILE A 155 -10.94 12.06 3.52
N TYR A 156 -10.38 12.63 4.59
CA TYR A 156 -11.17 13.24 5.67
C TYR A 156 -12.09 14.36 5.17
N ARG A 157 -11.59 15.22 4.28
CA ARG A 157 -12.42 16.26 3.63
C ARG A 157 -13.51 15.63 2.79
N GLN A 158 -13.18 14.62 1.98
CA GLN A 158 -14.15 13.99 1.09
C GLN A 158 -15.26 13.25 1.85
N VAL A 159 -14.93 12.65 3.00
CA VAL A 159 -15.91 12.02 3.88
C VAL A 159 -16.82 13.06 4.54
N ASN A 160 -16.25 14.19 5.00
CA ASN A 160 -17.03 15.22 5.71
C ASN A 160 -17.76 16.21 4.76
N ASP A 161 -17.25 16.41 3.55
CA ASP A 161 -17.90 17.28 2.54
C ASP A 161 -18.96 16.53 1.72
N ASN A 162 -19.30 15.29 2.10
CA ASN A 162 -20.33 14.50 1.40
C ASN A 162 -21.71 15.09 1.69
N PRO A 163 -22.43 15.64 0.67
CA PRO A 163 -23.69 16.34 0.88
C PRO A 163 -24.85 15.44 1.39
N TYR A 164 -24.59 14.15 1.59
CA TYR A 164 -25.57 13.22 2.15
C TYR A 164 -25.68 13.28 3.69
N ASP A 165 -24.77 13.96 4.38
CA ASP A 165 -24.84 14.15 5.84
C ASP A 165 -25.65 15.41 6.24
N ASP A 166 -26.03 16.28 5.31
CA ASP A 166 -27.04 17.30 5.52
C ASP A 166 -28.45 16.65 5.51
N PHE A 167 -28.78 15.89 6.56
CA PHE A 167 -30.18 15.67 6.89
C PHE A 167 -30.78 17.01 7.33
N PRO A 168 -31.71 17.60 6.55
CA PRO A 168 -32.46 18.75 7.00
C PRO A 168 -33.50 18.29 8.03
N GLY A 169 -33.08 18.01 9.24
CA GLY A 169 -33.98 17.43 10.22
C GLY A 169 -33.53 17.54 11.66
N GLU A 170 -32.98 18.68 12.05
CA GLU A 170 -33.02 19.09 13.46
C GLU A 170 -32.83 20.61 13.55
N GLN A 171 -33.80 21.35 13.04
CA GLN A 171 -34.05 22.67 13.55
C GLN A 171 -34.52 22.49 14.98
N GLY A 172 -33.59 22.62 15.93
CA GLY A 172 -33.92 22.69 17.34
C GLY A 172 -34.99 23.77 17.59
N PRO A 173 -35.88 23.59 18.57
CA PRO A 173 -37.01 24.50 18.81
C PRO A 173 -36.51 25.94 18.99
N GLN A 174 -36.94 26.82 18.08
CA GLN A 174 -36.69 28.26 18.23
C GLN A 174 -37.30 28.74 19.55
N PRO A 175 -36.54 29.43 20.38
CA PRO A 175 -37.09 30.04 21.59
C PRO A 175 -38.12 31.10 21.20
N HIS A 176 -39.37 30.80 21.39
CA HIS A 176 -40.45 31.79 21.27
C HIS A 176 -40.12 33.02 22.14
N GLY A 177 -39.91 34.14 21.47
CA GLY A 177 -39.76 35.43 22.13
C GLY A 177 -40.94 35.72 23.04
N ARG A 178 -40.65 35.79 24.34
CA ARG A 178 -41.59 36.40 25.31
C ARG A 178 -41.70 37.89 25.03
N GLY A 179 -42.84 38.27 24.49
CA GLY A 179 -43.23 39.66 24.45
C GLY A 179 -43.35 40.20 25.85
N VAL A 180 -42.63 41.29 26.11
CA VAL A 180 -42.77 42.12 27.30
C VAL A 180 -43.86 43.15 27.03
N ARG A 181 -44.83 43.13 27.91
CA ARG A 181 -45.68 44.29 28.18
C ARG A 181 -45.02 45.08 29.29
#